data_7fbd3252a5c709ed943b5bf8aa37ece8
#
_entry.id   7fbd3252a5c709ed943b5bf8aa37ece8
#
_cell.length_a   1.000
_cell.length_b   1.000
_cell.length_c   1.000
_cell.angle_alpha   90.00
_cell.angle_beta   90.00
_cell.angle_gamma   90.00
#
_symmetry.space_group_name_H-M   'P 1'
#
loop_
_entity.id
_entity.type
_entity.pdbx_description
1 polymer ?
#
loop_
_entity_poly.entity_id
_entity_poly.type
_entity_poly.pdbx_seq_one_letter_code
_entity_poly.pdbx_strand_id
1 'polypeptide(L)'
;MARSQVRDERKKQILKALDECLQEKSFEKTSIKDIARVASVNHGVLHYYFKSKDDILLQYIDYVVDDFKRQVQEILFDSGMEKLSRKNLLKEIFAFVNQKLVLDKRLNRTFIEIWEISLYNKAVRAKLKFAYQEWINVFDMNFKKGIKDTDNSYILSILTVAFWEGMSLFSTIFEKRELDFQQVLDRFLQKILKDL
;
A
#
# COMPACT_ATOMS: atom_id res chain seq x y z
N MET A 1 -18.39 -16.10 17.77
CA MET A 1 -17.73 -14.79 17.60
C MET A 1 -16.30 -14.77 18.18
N ALA A 2 -16.05 -15.09 19.45
CA ALA A 2 -14.69 -15.02 20.04
C ALA A 2 -13.60 -15.88 19.35
N ARG A 3 -13.89 -17.10 18.88
CA ARG A 3 -12.91 -17.96 18.18
C ARG A 3 -12.49 -17.43 16.81
N SER A 4 -13.39 -16.81 16.06
CA SER A 4 -13.08 -16.18 14.76
C SER A 4 -12.15 -14.99 14.98
N GLN A 5 -12.47 -14.14 15.95
CA GLN A 5 -11.69 -12.94 16.26
C GLN A 5 -10.26 -13.28 16.69
N VAL A 6 -10.07 -14.25 17.56
CA VAL A 6 -8.73 -14.74 17.97
C VAL A 6 -7.95 -15.31 16.76
N ARG A 7 -8.64 -16.01 15.86
CA ARG A 7 -8.03 -16.53 14.63
C ARG A 7 -7.52 -15.40 13.72
N ASP A 8 -8.33 -14.37 13.53
CA ASP A 8 -7.99 -13.24 12.65
C ASP A 8 -6.86 -12.38 13.25
N GLU A 9 -6.86 -12.17 14.55
CA GLU A 9 -5.78 -11.50 15.26
C GLU A 9 -4.45 -12.27 15.12
N ARG A 10 -4.49 -13.60 15.25
CA ARG A 10 -3.30 -14.44 15.09
C ARG A 10 -2.76 -14.41 13.65
N LYS A 11 -3.65 -14.42 12.65
CA LYS A 11 -3.23 -14.24 11.26
C LYS A 11 -2.55 -12.90 11.05
N LYS A 12 -3.13 -11.81 11.53
CA LYS A 12 -2.53 -10.47 11.44
C LYS A 12 -1.15 -10.41 12.12
N GLN A 13 -0.99 -11.06 13.26
CA GLN A 13 0.30 -11.16 13.96
C GLN A 13 1.37 -11.82 13.07
N ILE A 14 1.04 -12.92 12.40
CA ILE A 14 1.96 -13.63 11.49
C ILE A 14 2.28 -12.79 10.25
N LEU A 15 1.29 -12.09 9.67
CA LEU A 15 1.50 -11.20 8.52
C LEU A 15 2.43 -10.03 8.87
N LYS A 16 2.25 -9.41 10.04
CA LYS A 16 3.15 -8.37 10.53
C LYS A 16 4.57 -8.90 10.78
N ALA A 17 4.71 -10.14 11.27
CA ALA A 17 6.01 -10.76 11.47
C ALA A 17 6.73 -11.02 10.14
N LEU A 18 6.02 -11.30 9.03
CA LEU A 18 6.62 -11.32 7.71
C LEU A 18 7.18 -9.95 7.34
N ASP A 19 6.41 -8.87 7.54
CA ASP A 19 6.88 -7.50 7.27
C ASP A 19 8.18 -7.19 8.04
N GLU A 20 8.22 -7.52 9.34
CA GLU A 20 9.42 -7.32 10.16
C GLU A 20 10.61 -8.11 9.63
N CYS A 21 10.43 -9.36 9.20
CA CYS A 21 11.49 -10.14 8.57
C CYS A 21 12.02 -9.48 7.29
N LEU A 22 11.13 -8.91 6.46
CA LEU A 22 11.50 -8.24 5.22
C LEU A 22 12.26 -6.91 5.44
N GLN A 23 12.20 -6.35 6.65
CA GLN A 23 13.06 -5.23 7.00
C GLN A 23 14.52 -5.61 7.22
N GLU A 24 14.79 -6.89 7.57
CA GLU A 24 16.13 -7.36 7.88
C GLU A 24 16.78 -8.09 6.72
N LYS A 25 16.00 -8.87 5.94
CA LYS A 25 16.52 -9.73 4.86
C LYS A 25 15.46 -9.96 3.80
N SER A 26 15.90 -10.35 2.59
CA SER A 26 15.02 -10.61 1.47
C SER A 26 14.03 -11.75 1.75
N PHE A 27 12.92 -11.77 1.02
CA PHE A 27 11.92 -12.84 1.12
C PHE A 27 12.53 -14.22 0.87
N GLU A 28 13.43 -14.36 -0.10
CA GLU A 28 14.10 -15.63 -0.40
C GLU A 28 14.83 -16.18 0.82
N LYS A 29 15.59 -15.33 1.52
CA LYS A 29 16.36 -15.67 2.71
C LYS A 29 15.53 -15.83 4.00
N THR A 30 14.27 -15.41 3.96
CA THR A 30 13.34 -15.52 5.09
C THR A 30 12.73 -16.91 5.13
N SER A 31 12.89 -17.62 6.24
CA SER A 31 12.27 -18.93 6.45
C SER A 31 10.95 -18.82 7.24
N ILE A 32 10.10 -19.85 7.14
CA ILE A 32 8.90 -19.98 7.97
C ILE A 32 9.25 -19.97 9.47
N LYS A 33 10.40 -20.52 9.85
CA LYS A 33 10.89 -20.51 11.24
C LYS A 33 11.22 -19.09 11.71
N ASP A 34 11.78 -18.24 10.83
CA ASP A 34 12.04 -16.84 11.16
C ASP A 34 10.73 -16.10 11.44
N ILE A 35 9.75 -16.27 10.56
CA ILE A 35 8.43 -15.65 10.71
C ILE A 35 7.75 -16.14 12.00
N ALA A 36 7.79 -17.43 12.30
CA ALA A 36 7.23 -17.99 13.53
C ALA A 36 7.90 -17.40 14.78
N ARG A 37 9.25 -17.27 14.76
CA ARG A 37 10.04 -16.68 15.85
C ARG A 37 9.65 -15.22 16.09
N VAL A 38 9.59 -14.42 15.04
CA VAL A 38 9.21 -12.99 15.13
C VAL A 38 7.75 -12.85 15.56
N ALA A 39 6.86 -13.69 15.05
CA ALA A 39 5.46 -13.73 15.47
C ALA A 39 5.25 -14.29 16.88
N SER A 40 6.30 -14.77 17.57
CA SER A 40 6.19 -15.43 18.88
C SER A 40 5.14 -16.56 18.87
N VAL A 41 5.11 -17.36 17.80
CA VAL A 41 4.25 -18.54 17.67
C VAL A 41 5.07 -19.79 17.42
N ASN A 42 4.50 -20.95 17.80
CA ASN A 42 5.11 -22.23 17.44
C ASN A 42 5.00 -22.45 15.91
N HIS A 43 6.03 -23.02 15.30
CA HIS A 43 6.08 -23.37 13.90
C HIS A 43 4.85 -24.20 13.42
N GLY A 44 4.39 -25.15 14.24
CA GLY A 44 3.18 -25.93 13.96
C GLY A 44 1.92 -25.08 13.90
N VAL A 45 1.84 -24.05 14.75
CA VAL A 45 0.72 -23.08 14.73
C VAL A 45 0.69 -22.31 13.43
N LEU A 46 1.85 -21.95 12.88
CA LEU A 46 1.92 -21.23 11.60
C LEU A 46 1.34 -22.06 10.46
N HIS A 47 1.67 -23.37 10.38
CA HIS A 47 1.09 -24.28 9.39
C HIS A 47 -0.42 -24.52 9.53
N TYR A 48 -0.98 -24.27 10.69
CA TYR A 48 -2.45 -24.28 10.87
C TYR A 48 -3.11 -23.11 10.15
N TYR A 49 -2.44 -21.94 10.06
CA TYR A 49 -2.99 -20.74 9.44
C TYR A 49 -2.62 -20.55 7.98
N PHE A 50 -1.44 -21.02 7.57
CA PHE A 50 -0.87 -20.77 6.24
C PHE A 50 -0.24 -22.05 5.65
N LYS A 51 -0.52 -22.30 4.38
CA LYS A 51 -0.05 -23.51 3.67
C LYS A 51 1.44 -23.47 3.36
N SER A 52 2.00 -22.28 3.10
CA SER A 52 3.38 -22.08 2.69
C SER A 52 3.83 -20.65 3.01
N LYS A 53 5.13 -20.37 2.83
CA LYS A 53 5.69 -19.02 2.90
C LYS A 53 5.07 -18.10 1.84
N ASP A 54 4.83 -18.61 0.63
CA ASP A 54 4.16 -17.87 -0.44
C ASP A 54 2.71 -17.56 -0.10
N ASP A 55 2.00 -18.46 0.58
CA ASP A 55 0.64 -18.21 1.05
C ASP A 55 0.61 -17.08 2.09
N ILE A 56 1.61 -17.00 2.97
CA ILE A 56 1.76 -15.85 3.90
C ILE A 56 1.96 -14.55 3.10
N LEU A 57 2.82 -14.56 2.09
CA LEU A 57 3.08 -13.37 1.25
C LEU A 57 1.82 -12.93 0.51
N LEU A 58 1.09 -13.86 -0.11
CA LEU A 58 -0.15 -13.53 -0.84
C LEU A 58 -1.21 -12.93 0.09
N GLN A 59 -1.37 -13.49 1.30
CA GLN A 59 -2.31 -12.95 2.29
C GLN A 59 -1.79 -11.64 2.91
N TYR A 60 -0.49 -11.41 2.97
CA TYR A 60 0.09 -10.14 3.38
C TYR A 60 -0.24 -9.02 2.38
N ILE A 61 -0.13 -9.30 1.08
CA ILE A 61 -0.53 -8.33 0.04
C ILE A 61 -2.02 -7.96 0.19
N ASP A 62 -2.91 -8.95 0.36
CA ASP A 62 -4.33 -8.68 0.61
C ASP A 62 -4.51 -7.81 1.87
N TYR A 63 -3.82 -8.14 2.95
CA TYR A 63 -3.89 -7.40 4.21
C TYR A 63 -3.49 -5.93 4.05
N VAL A 64 -2.40 -5.64 3.32
CA VAL A 64 -1.93 -4.26 3.08
C VAL A 64 -2.94 -3.50 2.20
N VAL A 65 -3.45 -4.13 1.15
CA VAL A 65 -4.46 -3.51 0.26
C VAL A 65 -5.75 -3.20 1.02
N ASP A 66 -6.24 -4.14 1.82
CA ASP A 66 -7.47 -3.96 2.60
C ASP A 66 -7.29 -2.89 3.70
N ASP A 67 -6.13 -2.88 4.36
CA ASP A 67 -5.81 -1.87 5.37
C ASP A 67 -5.74 -0.46 4.76
N PHE A 68 -5.12 -0.33 3.60
CA PHE A 68 -5.09 0.93 2.86
C PHE A 68 -6.49 1.40 2.46
N LYS A 69 -7.31 0.52 1.87
CA LYS A 69 -8.70 0.83 1.52
C LYS A 69 -9.49 1.31 2.73
N ARG A 70 -9.37 0.62 3.87
CA ARG A 70 -10.04 0.98 5.11
C ARG A 70 -9.63 2.38 5.58
N GLN A 71 -8.34 2.68 5.60
CA GLN A 71 -7.83 3.98 6.02
C GLN A 71 -8.31 5.11 5.08
N VAL A 72 -8.33 4.90 3.76
CA VAL A 72 -8.89 5.86 2.81
C VAL A 72 -10.39 6.05 3.03
N GLN A 73 -11.12 4.97 3.27
CA GLN A 73 -12.56 5.05 3.58
C GLN A 73 -12.81 5.83 4.88
N GLU A 74 -12.03 5.60 5.93
CA GLU A 74 -12.11 6.38 7.18
C GLU A 74 -11.94 7.87 6.92
N ILE A 75 -10.99 8.27 6.09
CA ILE A 75 -10.81 9.67 5.66
C ILE A 75 -12.05 10.18 4.92
N LEU A 76 -12.60 9.39 4.00
CA LEU A 76 -13.77 9.79 3.20
C LEU A 76 -15.07 9.90 4.01
N PHE A 77 -15.20 9.13 5.09
CA PHE A 77 -16.40 9.06 5.96
C PHE A 77 -16.24 9.82 7.28
N ASP A 78 -15.08 10.40 7.56
CA ASP A 78 -14.94 11.27 8.74
C ASP A 78 -15.91 12.45 8.64
N SER A 79 -16.72 12.64 9.69
CA SER A 79 -17.86 13.54 9.77
C SER A 79 -17.59 15.02 9.45
N GLY A 80 -16.32 15.40 9.31
CA GLY A 80 -15.89 16.73 8.83
C GLY A 80 -15.67 16.79 7.33
N MET A 81 -15.38 15.66 6.67
CA MET A 81 -14.92 15.60 5.27
C MET A 81 -16.05 15.73 4.25
N GLU A 82 -17.29 15.34 4.59
CA GLU A 82 -18.47 15.54 3.74
C GLU A 82 -18.74 17.03 3.41
N LYS A 83 -18.25 17.93 4.26
CA LYS A 83 -18.38 19.39 4.10
C LYS A 83 -17.23 20.01 3.33
N LEU A 84 -16.16 19.27 3.06
CA LEU A 84 -15.01 19.78 2.33
C LEU A 84 -15.33 19.96 0.85
N SER A 85 -14.80 21.02 0.26
CA SER A 85 -14.73 21.11 -1.19
C SER A 85 -13.92 19.93 -1.73
N ARG A 86 -14.24 19.49 -2.95
CA ARG A 86 -13.52 18.39 -3.63
C ARG A 86 -12.01 18.58 -3.64
N LYS A 87 -11.54 19.81 -3.88
CA LYS A 87 -10.12 20.15 -3.85
C LYS A 87 -9.49 19.88 -2.48
N ASN A 88 -10.20 20.18 -1.41
CA ASN A 88 -9.71 19.91 -0.06
C ASN A 88 -9.72 18.42 0.27
N LEU A 89 -10.75 17.68 -0.15
CA LEU A 89 -10.78 16.23 0.01
C LEU A 89 -9.60 15.56 -0.71
N LEU A 90 -9.29 15.96 -1.94
CA LEU A 90 -8.13 15.45 -2.66
C LEU A 90 -6.81 15.80 -1.96
N LYS A 91 -6.68 17.00 -1.39
CA LYS A 91 -5.50 17.36 -0.59
C LYS A 91 -5.30 16.41 0.59
N GLU A 92 -6.37 16.08 1.32
CA GLU A 92 -6.28 15.15 2.47
C GLU A 92 -5.90 13.73 2.01
N ILE A 93 -6.50 13.22 0.93
CA ILE A 93 -6.13 11.91 0.36
C ILE A 93 -4.65 11.92 -0.07
N PHE A 94 -4.19 12.97 -0.76
CA PHE A 94 -2.80 13.10 -1.19
C PHE A 94 -1.85 13.19 0.00
N ALA A 95 -2.18 13.98 1.03
CA ALA A 95 -1.38 14.08 2.25
C ALA A 95 -1.24 12.72 2.94
N PHE A 96 -2.36 11.97 3.06
CA PHE A 96 -2.37 10.63 3.60
C PHE A 96 -1.48 9.67 2.79
N VAL A 97 -1.64 9.62 1.46
CA VAL A 97 -0.85 8.74 0.58
C VAL A 97 0.63 9.10 0.65
N ASN A 98 0.96 10.40 0.60
CA ASN A 98 2.33 10.86 0.71
C ASN A 98 2.99 10.40 2.01
N GLN A 99 2.30 10.58 3.13
CA GLN A 99 2.85 10.24 4.45
C GLN A 99 2.90 8.73 4.70
N LYS A 100 1.85 8.00 4.32
CA LYS A 100 1.69 6.58 4.68
C LYS A 100 2.25 5.60 3.67
N LEU A 101 2.37 6.00 2.40
CA LEU A 101 2.92 5.15 1.36
C LEU A 101 4.27 5.68 0.86
N VAL A 102 4.31 6.90 0.33
CA VAL A 102 5.52 7.41 -0.35
C VAL A 102 6.70 7.61 0.61
N LEU A 103 6.46 8.14 1.80
CA LEU A 103 7.50 8.48 2.77
C LEU A 103 7.73 7.38 3.84
N ASP A 104 6.93 6.32 3.83
CA ASP A 104 7.15 5.17 4.71
C ASP A 104 8.22 4.23 4.12
N LYS A 105 9.47 4.44 4.51
CA LYS A 105 10.61 3.64 4.04
C LYS A 105 10.49 2.15 4.35
N ARG A 106 9.81 1.78 5.44
CA ARG A 106 9.59 0.37 5.80
C ARG A 106 8.65 -0.28 4.80
N LEU A 107 7.51 0.35 4.56
CA LEU A 107 6.53 -0.14 3.61
C LEU A 107 7.13 -0.21 2.19
N ASN A 108 7.87 0.83 1.78
CA ASN A 108 8.51 0.87 0.46
C ASN A 108 9.50 -0.28 0.28
N ARG A 109 10.31 -0.60 1.30
CA ARG A 109 11.23 -1.74 1.25
C ARG A 109 10.48 -3.06 1.02
N THR A 110 9.38 -3.29 1.73
CA THR A 110 8.55 -4.47 1.56
C THR A 110 7.92 -4.52 0.16
N PHE A 111 7.46 -3.38 -0.36
CA PHE A 111 6.90 -3.31 -1.72
C PHE A 111 7.94 -3.59 -2.82
N ILE A 112 9.18 -3.13 -2.66
CA ILE A 112 10.28 -3.45 -3.59
C ILE A 112 10.51 -4.97 -3.64
N GLU A 113 10.52 -5.66 -2.51
CA GLU A 113 10.60 -7.13 -2.45
C GLU A 113 9.42 -7.79 -3.17
N ILE A 114 8.19 -7.32 -2.95
CA ILE A 114 6.99 -7.84 -3.62
C ILE A 114 7.08 -7.61 -5.14
N TRP A 115 7.57 -6.45 -5.57
CA TRP A 115 7.81 -6.13 -6.97
C TRP A 115 8.80 -7.12 -7.61
N GLU A 116 9.94 -7.34 -6.98
CA GLU A 116 10.95 -8.29 -7.45
C GLU A 116 10.35 -9.69 -7.60
N ILE A 117 9.65 -10.19 -6.57
CA ILE A 117 9.00 -11.50 -6.60
C ILE A 117 7.97 -11.59 -7.73
N SER A 118 7.23 -10.50 -8.02
CA SER A 118 6.20 -10.47 -9.05
C SER A 118 6.74 -10.71 -10.46
N LEU A 119 8.03 -10.46 -10.71
CA LEU A 119 8.68 -10.72 -12.00
C LEU A 119 8.72 -12.22 -12.32
N TYR A 120 8.80 -13.08 -11.29
CA TYR A 120 8.99 -14.51 -11.43
C TYR A 120 7.81 -15.34 -10.91
N ASN A 121 6.99 -14.80 -10.00
CA ASN A 121 5.84 -15.47 -9.40
C ASN A 121 4.51 -14.92 -9.97
N LYS A 122 3.83 -15.74 -10.78
CA LYS A 122 2.56 -15.36 -11.44
C LYS A 122 1.44 -15.02 -10.45
N ALA A 123 1.36 -15.71 -9.30
CA ALA A 123 0.32 -15.46 -8.30
C ALA A 123 0.54 -14.10 -7.60
N VAL A 124 1.78 -13.79 -7.24
CA VAL A 124 2.15 -12.49 -6.67
C VAL A 124 1.91 -11.37 -7.68
N ARG A 125 2.28 -11.57 -8.94
CA ARG A 125 2.00 -10.62 -10.03
C ARG A 125 0.50 -10.33 -10.19
N ALA A 126 -0.33 -11.37 -10.14
CA ALA A 126 -1.78 -11.21 -10.26
C ALA A 126 -2.37 -10.40 -9.08
N LYS A 127 -1.90 -10.64 -7.86
CA LYS A 127 -2.27 -9.89 -6.67
C LYS A 127 -1.85 -8.42 -6.76
N LEU A 128 -0.61 -8.17 -7.14
CA LEU A 128 -0.07 -6.81 -7.28
C LEU A 128 -0.82 -6.04 -8.39
N LYS A 129 -1.09 -6.68 -9.54
CA LYS A 129 -1.92 -6.10 -10.60
C LYS A 129 -3.30 -5.71 -10.09
N PHE A 130 -3.95 -6.58 -9.32
CA PHE A 130 -5.25 -6.30 -8.73
C PHE A 130 -5.18 -5.10 -7.77
N ALA A 131 -4.18 -5.03 -6.90
CA ALA A 131 -3.97 -3.91 -5.99
C ALA A 131 -3.85 -2.58 -6.73
N TYR A 132 -3.01 -2.51 -7.77
CA TYR A 132 -2.86 -1.30 -8.58
C TYR A 132 -4.14 -0.90 -9.30
N GLN A 133 -4.87 -1.88 -9.85
CA GLN A 133 -6.15 -1.63 -10.49
C GLN A 133 -7.15 -0.97 -9.51
N GLU A 134 -7.20 -1.48 -8.28
CA GLU A 134 -8.06 -0.92 -7.23
C GLU A 134 -7.66 0.52 -6.86
N TRP A 135 -6.37 0.80 -6.73
CA TRP A 135 -5.90 2.15 -6.46
C TRP A 135 -6.19 3.12 -7.60
N ILE A 136 -5.94 2.72 -8.85
CA ILE A 136 -6.30 3.50 -10.04
C ILE A 136 -7.80 3.79 -10.05
N ASN A 137 -8.64 2.79 -9.78
CA ASN A 137 -10.09 2.96 -9.76
C ASN A 137 -10.57 3.95 -8.67
N VAL A 138 -9.95 3.91 -7.49
CA VAL A 138 -10.27 4.87 -6.42
C VAL A 138 -10.01 6.31 -6.87
N PHE A 139 -8.88 6.56 -7.54
CA PHE A 139 -8.56 7.91 -8.05
C PHE A 139 -9.44 8.28 -9.23
N ASP A 140 -9.69 7.37 -10.16
CA ASP A 140 -10.55 7.62 -11.32
C ASP A 140 -11.99 8.02 -10.91
N MET A 141 -12.57 7.31 -9.94
CA MET A 141 -13.89 7.69 -9.40
C MET A 141 -13.91 9.10 -8.77
N ASN A 142 -12.80 9.52 -8.16
CA ASN A 142 -12.70 10.84 -7.56
C ASN A 142 -12.40 11.93 -8.59
N PHE A 143 -11.56 11.67 -9.59
CA PHE A 143 -11.25 12.61 -10.66
C PHE A 143 -12.44 12.82 -11.60
N LYS A 144 -13.17 11.78 -11.99
CA LYS A 144 -14.41 11.87 -12.82
C LYS A 144 -15.44 12.86 -12.28
N LYS A 145 -15.49 13.04 -10.98
CA LYS A 145 -16.39 14.04 -10.38
C LYS A 145 -15.96 15.48 -10.68
N GLY A 146 -14.74 15.74 -11.14
CA GLY A 146 -14.16 17.07 -11.40
C GLY A 146 -13.78 17.32 -12.85
N ILE A 147 -13.44 16.28 -13.59
CA ILE A 147 -13.00 16.35 -14.97
C ILE A 147 -14.16 15.94 -15.87
N LYS A 148 -14.50 16.80 -16.86
CA LYS A 148 -15.58 16.50 -17.81
C LYS A 148 -15.24 15.37 -18.78
N ASP A 149 -13.96 15.23 -19.11
CA ASP A 149 -13.44 14.19 -19.99
C ASP A 149 -13.06 12.96 -19.17
N THR A 150 -13.83 11.89 -19.30
CA THR A 150 -13.67 10.65 -18.54
C THR A 150 -12.40 9.89 -18.92
N ASP A 151 -11.92 10.01 -20.16
CA ASP A 151 -10.68 9.34 -20.58
C ASP A 151 -9.46 10.01 -19.95
N ASN A 152 -9.47 11.32 -19.83
CA ASN A 152 -8.44 12.07 -19.13
C ASN A 152 -8.40 11.75 -17.63
N SER A 153 -9.54 11.48 -16.98
CA SER A 153 -9.56 11.13 -15.56
C SER A 153 -8.85 9.79 -15.30
N TYR A 154 -9.08 8.80 -16.15
CA TYR A 154 -8.44 7.49 -16.02
C TYR A 154 -6.92 7.57 -16.27
N ILE A 155 -6.51 8.28 -17.31
CA ILE A 155 -5.08 8.51 -17.60
C ILE A 155 -4.41 9.24 -16.43
N LEU A 156 -5.04 10.30 -15.91
CA LEU A 156 -4.52 11.04 -14.75
C LEU A 156 -4.38 10.15 -13.51
N SER A 157 -5.30 9.22 -13.30
CA SER A 157 -5.25 8.26 -12.20
C SER A 157 -4.04 7.31 -12.33
N ILE A 158 -3.79 6.80 -13.53
CA ILE A 158 -2.59 5.98 -13.81
C ILE A 158 -1.32 6.79 -13.56
N LEU A 159 -1.25 8.01 -14.09
CA LEU A 159 -0.09 8.89 -13.91
C LEU A 159 0.16 9.23 -12.44
N THR A 160 -0.91 9.43 -11.67
CA THR A 160 -0.82 9.71 -10.24
C THR A 160 -0.23 8.52 -9.48
N VAL A 161 -0.76 7.31 -9.72
CA VAL A 161 -0.25 6.10 -9.07
C VAL A 161 1.20 5.82 -9.50
N ALA A 162 1.52 5.94 -10.79
CA ALA A 162 2.88 5.75 -11.31
C ALA A 162 3.87 6.77 -10.72
N PHE A 163 3.45 8.03 -10.56
CA PHE A 163 4.26 9.06 -9.92
C PHE A 163 4.56 8.71 -8.46
N TRP A 164 3.57 8.27 -7.69
CA TRP A 164 3.79 7.87 -6.29
C TRP A 164 4.70 6.66 -6.16
N GLU A 165 4.57 5.66 -7.03
CA GLU A 165 5.49 4.52 -7.06
C GLU A 165 6.93 4.96 -7.33
N GLY A 166 7.13 5.86 -8.30
CA GLY A 166 8.45 6.44 -8.57
C GLY A 166 9.01 7.21 -7.37
N MET A 167 8.17 8.02 -6.70
CA MET A 167 8.58 8.77 -5.51
C MET A 167 8.87 7.85 -4.32
N SER A 168 8.11 6.76 -4.16
CA SER A 168 8.37 5.73 -3.15
C SER A 168 9.73 5.07 -3.35
N LEU A 169 10.04 4.68 -4.59
CA LEU A 169 11.36 4.14 -4.95
C LEU A 169 12.47 5.15 -4.65
N PHE A 170 12.31 6.40 -5.07
CA PHE A 170 13.30 7.46 -4.82
C PHE A 170 13.50 7.71 -3.32
N SER A 171 12.44 7.63 -2.50
CA SER A 171 12.56 7.82 -1.06
C SER A 171 13.42 6.76 -0.36
N THR A 172 13.64 5.61 -1.00
CA THR A 172 14.56 4.57 -0.49
C THR A 172 16.01 4.79 -0.90
N ILE A 173 16.24 5.51 -2.01
CA ILE A 173 17.56 5.71 -2.62
C ILE A 173 18.16 7.05 -2.21
N PHE A 174 17.36 8.12 -2.27
CA PHE A 174 17.83 9.49 -1.98
C PHE A 174 17.62 9.85 -0.51
N GLU A 175 18.55 10.62 0.04
CA GLU A 175 18.37 11.26 1.35
C GLU A 175 17.58 12.56 1.20
N LYS A 176 16.91 12.98 2.29
CA LYS A 176 16.11 14.22 2.31
C LYS A 176 16.90 15.48 1.92
N ARG A 177 18.21 15.49 2.19
CA ARG A 177 19.11 16.60 1.80
C ARG A 177 19.41 16.63 0.29
N GLU A 178 19.25 15.51 -0.42
CA GLU A 178 19.52 15.38 -1.85
C GLU A 178 18.28 15.65 -2.68
N LEU A 179 17.09 15.29 -2.14
CA LEU A 179 15.81 15.49 -2.78
C LEU A 179 14.76 15.90 -1.75
N ASP A 180 14.19 17.09 -1.91
CA ASP A 180 13.06 17.55 -1.12
C ASP A 180 11.77 16.89 -1.62
N PHE A 181 11.49 15.72 -1.08
CA PHE A 181 10.29 14.93 -1.44
C PHE A 181 9.01 15.71 -1.21
N GLN A 182 8.91 16.46 -0.10
CA GLN A 182 7.70 17.22 0.20
C GLN A 182 7.44 18.30 -0.85
N GLN A 183 8.46 19.03 -1.25
CA GLN A 183 8.34 20.05 -2.29
C GLN A 183 7.88 19.44 -3.63
N VAL A 184 8.44 18.29 -4.04
CA VAL A 184 8.06 17.61 -5.28
C VAL A 184 6.61 17.13 -5.23
N LEU A 185 6.19 16.49 -4.12
CA LEU A 185 4.83 16.01 -3.92
C LEU A 185 3.81 17.16 -3.92
N ASP A 186 4.11 18.26 -3.23
CA ASP A 186 3.26 19.45 -3.19
C ASP A 186 3.12 20.10 -4.58
N ARG A 187 4.20 20.20 -5.34
CA ARG A 187 4.18 20.72 -6.71
C ARG A 187 3.36 19.84 -7.65
N PHE A 188 3.46 18.53 -7.51
CA PHE A 188 2.65 17.60 -8.28
C PHE A 188 1.15 17.76 -7.96
N LEU A 189 0.79 17.80 -6.69
CA LEU A 189 -0.60 18.04 -6.26
C LEU A 189 -1.13 19.37 -6.80
N GLN A 190 -0.35 20.46 -6.72
CA GLN A 190 -0.74 21.75 -7.27
C GLN A 190 -1.05 21.71 -8.77
N LYS A 191 -0.29 20.91 -9.54
CA LYS A 191 -0.56 20.71 -10.97
C LYS A 191 -1.89 19.99 -11.18
N ILE A 192 -2.11 18.87 -10.50
CA ILE A 192 -3.38 18.13 -10.60
C ILE A 192 -4.57 19.03 -10.24
N LEU A 193 -4.48 19.82 -9.17
CA LEU A 193 -5.57 20.69 -8.71
C LEU A 193 -5.87 21.86 -9.65
N LYS A 194 -4.98 22.17 -10.60
CA LYS A 194 -5.26 23.18 -11.65
C LYS A 194 -6.10 22.61 -12.78
N ASP A 195 -5.97 21.31 -13.05
CA ASP A 195 -6.68 20.62 -14.13
C ASP A 195 -8.08 20.12 -13.70
N LEU A 196 -8.41 20.24 -12.39
CA LEU A 196 -9.70 19.97 -11.76
C LEU A 196 -10.52 21.26 -11.55
#